data_beb289760aed32dcbd31e1facf7c22f1
#
_entry.id   beb289760aed32dcbd31e1facf7c22f1
#
_cell.length_a   1.000
_cell.length_b   1.000
_cell.length_c   1.000
_cell.angle_alpha   90.00
_cell.angle_beta   90.00
_cell.angle_gamma   90.00
#
_symmetry.space_group_name_H-M   'P 1'
#
loop_
_entity.id
_entity.type
_entity.pdbx_description
1 polymer ?
#
loop_
_entity_poly.entity_id
_entity_poly.type
_entity_poly.pdbx_seq_one_letter_code
_entity_poly.pdbx_strand_id
1 'polypeptide(L)'
;MIDDILEQVQNGSLTAVEAKKKLESYENLGFVKIDHHRKRRQGFPEIVFGEGKTAEQILTIVQSLRIRNDSVLVTRISLEKAVFVQNVCSDFEYNEIARTLAWVKEKPKSIGAYIAIVCAGTSDLAVAEEAAVTAETLGIPVRRIYDVGVAGLHRLLDNIDEIRSATVSVCVAGMEGALPSVLGGLVTNPIIAVPTSIGYGANFNGLSALLSMLNSCASGVSVVNIDNGFGAAYNAALIYKLVHEKEINDDEDIIF
;
A
#
# COMPACT_ATOMS: atom_id res chain seq x y z
N MET A 1 -8.98 -17.31 -18.51
CA MET A 1 -7.91 -17.92 -17.64
C MET A 1 -8.15 -19.39 -17.32
N ILE A 2 -9.30 -19.81 -16.74
CA ILE A 2 -9.56 -21.27 -16.53
C ILE A 2 -9.71 -21.97 -17.88
N ASP A 3 -10.48 -21.39 -18.78
CA ASP A 3 -10.72 -21.92 -20.13
C ASP A 3 -9.42 -22.05 -20.92
N ASP A 4 -8.52 -21.05 -20.86
CA ASP A 4 -7.20 -21.08 -21.51
C ASP A 4 -6.33 -22.22 -20.96
N ILE A 5 -6.40 -22.49 -19.64
CA ILE A 5 -5.67 -23.61 -19.03
C ILE A 5 -6.26 -24.95 -19.49
N LEU A 6 -7.58 -25.05 -19.57
CA LEU A 6 -8.26 -26.26 -20.06
C LEU A 6 -7.96 -26.50 -21.54
N GLU A 7 -7.95 -25.45 -22.35
CA GLU A 7 -7.56 -25.53 -23.77
C GLU A 7 -6.11 -25.96 -23.95
N GLN A 8 -5.18 -25.43 -23.13
CA GLN A 8 -3.78 -25.85 -23.12
C GLN A 8 -3.62 -27.33 -22.72
N VAL A 9 -4.45 -27.84 -21.80
CA VAL A 9 -4.47 -29.28 -21.47
C VAL A 9 -5.03 -30.08 -22.63
N GLN A 10 -6.09 -29.62 -23.25
CA GLN A 10 -6.75 -30.33 -24.36
C GLN A 10 -5.83 -30.44 -25.59
N ASN A 11 -5.07 -29.38 -25.91
CA ASN A 11 -4.13 -29.38 -27.04
C ASN A 11 -2.75 -29.97 -26.71
N GLY A 12 -2.55 -30.45 -25.47
CA GLY A 12 -1.32 -31.11 -25.03
C GLY A 12 -0.13 -30.16 -24.73
N SER A 13 -0.33 -28.86 -24.78
CA SER A 13 0.73 -27.88 -24.47
C SER A 13 0.95 -27.71 -22.95
N LEU A 14 0.03 -28.21 -22.12
CA LEU A 14 0.12 -28.22 -20.67
C LEU A 14 -0.31 -29.60 -20.12
N THR A 15 0.47 -30.15 -19.20
CA THR A 15 0.09 -31.39 -18.53
C THR A 15 -1.00 -31.16 -17.49
N ALA A 16 -1.81 -32.19 -17.19
CA ALA A 16 -2.84 -32.07 -16.12
C ALA A 16 -2.23 -31.74 -14.74
N VAL A 17 -0.99 -32.14 -14.46
CA VAL A 17 -0.27 -31.84 -13.22
C VAL A 17 0.11 -30.34 -13.16
N GLU A 18 0.59 -29.80 -14.26
CA GLU A 18 0.91 -28.36 -14.37
C GLU A 18 -0.37 -27.50 -14.33
N ALA A 19 -1.43 -27.95 -15.00
CA ALA A 19 -2.74 -27.30 -14.94
C ALA A 19 -3.27 -27.25 -13.50
N LYS A 20 -3.19 -28.36 -12.75
CA LYS A 20 -3.56 -28.39 -11.33
C LYS A 20 -2.78 -27.38 -10.53
N LYS A 21 -1.45 -27.30 -10.69
CA LYS A 21 -0.61 -26.29 -10.02
C LYS A 21 -1.02 -24.86 -10.35
N LYS A 22 -1.35 -24.56 -11.63
CA LYS A 22 -1.83 -23.24 -12.06
C LYS A 22 -3.20 -22.88 -11.46
N LEU A 23 -4.04 -23.88 -11.20
CA LEU A 23 -5.39 -23.71 -10.62
C LEU A 23 -5.40 -23.70 -9.08
N GLU A 24 -4.31 -24.13 -8.43
CA GLU A 24 -4.19 -24.10 -6.98
C GLU A 24 -4.28 -22.65 -6.46
N SER A 25 -5.19 -22.43 -5.50
CA SER A 25 -5.45 -21.11 -4.92
C SER A 25 -4.31 -20.63 -4.01
N TYR A 26 -3.51 -21.54 -3.48
CA TYR A 26 -2.34 -21.23 -2.65
C TYR A 26 -1.22 -22.23 -2.89
N GLU A 27 0.01 -21.80 -2.65
CA GLU A 27 1.21 -22.64 -2.66
C GLU A 27 1.68 -22.88 -1.22
N ASN A 28 1.90 -24.13 -0.86
CA ASN A 28 2.37 -24.51 0.47
C ASN A 28 3.89 -24.71 0.45
N LEU A 29 4.64 -23.80 1.05
CA LEU A 29 6.10 -23.86 1.19
C LEU A 29 6.54 -24.46 2.54
N GLY A 30 5.63 -25.10 3.29
CA GLY A 30 5.86 -25.70 4.60
C GLY A 30 5.71 -24.69 5.74
N PHE A 31 6.49 -23.62 5.75
CA PHE A 31 6.44 -22.56 6.75
C PHE A 31 5.42 -21.45 6.44
N VAL A 32 4.94 -21.36 5.20
CA VAL A 32 3.96 -20.35 4.75
C VAL A 32 3.07 -20.94 3.65
N LYS A 33 1.85 -20.45 3.55
CA LYS A 33 0.92 -20.70 2.45
C LYS A 33 0.72 -19.39 1.69
N ILE A 34 1.23 -19.31 0.46
CA ILE A 34 1.15 -18.12 -0.39
C ILE A 34 -0.17 -18.13 -1.14
N ASP A 35 -0.96 -17.06 -0.99
CA ASP A 35 -2.27 -16.91 -1.61
C ASP A 35 -2.15 -16.28 -3.02
N HIS A 36 -2.13 -17.13 -4.03
CA HIS A 36 -2.03 -16.69 -5.42
C HIS A 36 -3.33 -16.13 -6.02
N HIS A 37 -4.47 -16.36 -5.36
CA HIS A 37 -5.77 -15.85 -5.80
C HIS A 37 -6.19 -14.55 -5.11
N ARG A 38 -5.33 -13.96 -4.25
CA ARG A 38 -5.65 -12.75 -3.50
C ARG A 38 -5.97 -11.56 -4.39
N LYS A 39 -5.20 -11.35 -5.48
CA LYS A 39 -5.44 -10.29 -6.46
C LYS A 39 -6.87 -10.36 -7.04
N ARG A 40 -7.35 -11.56 -7.36
CA ARG A 40 -8.70 -11.78 -7.90
C ARG A 40 -9.80 -11.48 -6.88
N ARG A 41 -9.60 -11.84 -5.60
CA ARG A 41 -10.62 -11.66 -4.55
C ARG A 41 -10.60 -10.28 -3.91
N GLN A 42 -9.42 -9.66 -3.81
CA GLN A 42 -9.21 -8.43 -3.04
C GLN A 42 -8.66 -7.27 -3.88
N GLY A 43 -8.51 -7.44 -5.19
CA GLY A 43 -8.04 -6.40 -6.12
C GLY A 43 -6.51 -6.24 -6.17
N PHE A 44 -5.76 -6.71 -5.16
CA PHE A 44 -4.31 -6.57 -5.06
C PHE A 44 -3.64 -7.88 -4.67
N PRO A 45 -2.35 -8.10 -5.06
CA PRO A 45 -1.60 -9.29 -4.71
C PRO A 45 -1.34 -9.38 -3.20
N GLU A 46 -0.85 -10.53 -2.75
CA GLU A 46 -0.40 -10.71 -1.38
C GLU A 46 0.81 -9.82 -1.08
N ILE A 47 0.77 -9.19 0.11
CA ILE A 47 1.84 -8.32 0.61
C ILE A 47 2.54 -9.04 1.75
N VAL A 48 3.87 -8.97 1.76
CA VAL A 48 4.70 -9.67 2.73
C VAL A 48 4.99 -8.75 3.91
N PHE A 49 4.61 -9.16 5.13
CA PHE A 49 5.04 -8.51 6.36
C PHE A 49 6.41 -9.05 6.75
N GLY A 50 7.47 -8.24 6.60
CA GLY A 50 8.87 -8.67 6.74
C GLY A 50 9.36 -8.77 8.18
N GLU A 51 8.69 -8.08 9.13
CA GLU A 51 9.02 -8.17 10.54
C GLU A 51 8.75 -9.58 11.08
N GLY A 52 9.68 -10.15 11.82
CA GLY A 52 9.57 -11.53 12.35
C GLY A 52 9.88 -12.66 11.37
N LYS A 53 10.08 -12.37 10.06
CA LYS A 53 10.56 -13.38 9.10
C LYS A 53 12.08 -13.34 8.96
N THR A 54 12.69 -14.50 8.65
CA THR A 54 14.12 -14.54 8.29
C THR A 54 14.33 -14.03 6.84
N ALA A 55 15.57 -13.68 6.50
CA ALA A 55 15.92 -13.23 5.15
C ALA A 55 15.63 -14.33 4.09
N GLU A 56 15.92 -15.59 4.42
CA GLU A 56 15.67 -16.76 3.56
C GLU A 56 14.16 -16.99 3.34
N GLN A 57 13.37 -16.83 4.41
CA GLN A 57 11.92 -16.91 4.31
C GLN A 57 11.35 -15.84 3.37
N ILE A 58 11.83 -14.60 3.53
CA ILE A 58 11.42 -13.48 2.66
C ILE A 58 11.83 -13.77 1.21
N LEU A 59 13.08 -14.19 0.97
CA LEU A 59 13.58 -14.51 -0.37
C LEU A 59 12.69 -15.57 -1.05
N THR A 60 12.40 -16.66 -0.35
CA THR A 60 11.56 -17.76 -0.88
C THR A 60 10.16 -17.27 -1.25
N ILE A 61 9.56 -16.43 -0.39
CA ILE A 61 8.22 -15.87 -0.61
C ILE A 61 8.20 -14.93 -1.82
N VAL A 62 9.15 -13.98 -1.91
CA VAL A 62 9.16 -13.00 -3.00
C VAL A 62 9.45 -13.64 -4.35
N GLN A 63 10.27 -14.69 -4.40
CA GLN A 63 10.50 -15.46 -5.61
C GLN A 63 9.23 -16.16 -6.08
N SER A 64 8.47 -16.79 -5.18
CA SER A 64 7.19 -17.41 -5.52
C SER A 64 6.14 -16.39 -5.98
N LEU A 65 5.99 -15.27 -5.24
CA LEU A 65 5.03 -14.23 -5.60
C LEU A 65 5.32 -13.61 -6.97
N ARG A 66 6.60 -13.38 -7.30
CA ARG A 66 7.03 -12.77 -8.56
C ARG A 66 6.65 -13.59 -9.80
N ILE A 67 6.53 -14.90 -9.68
CA ILE A 67 6.17 -15.78 -10.81
C ILE A 67 4.76 -15.49 -11.32
N ARG A 68 3.85 -15.07 -10.44
CA ARG A 68 2.42 -14.95 -10.74
C ARG A 68 1.87 -13.52 -10.63
N ASN A 69 2.67 -12.56 -10.18
CA ASN A 69 2.25 -11.17 -9.98
C ASN A 69 3.14 -10.20 -10.76
N ASP A 70 2.58 -9.04 -11.06
CA ASP A 70 3.29 -7.94 -11.73
C ASP A 70 3.95 -6.99 -10.73
N SER A 71 3.70 -7.19 -9.44
CA SER A 71 4.33 -6.45 -8.35
C SER A 71 4.44 -7.30 -7.08
N VAL A 72 5.47 -7.03 -6.29
CA VAL A 72 5.71 -7.65 -4.98
C VAL A 72 6.14 -6.56 -4.01
N LEU A 73 5.54 -6.55 -2.82
CA LEU A 73 5.90 -5.62 -1.74
C LEU A 73 6.20 -6.40 -0.46
N VAL A 74 7.30 -6.05 0.18
CA VAL A 74 7.63 -6.45 1.56
C VAL A 74 7.67 -5.19 2.41
N THR A 75 6.85 -5.14 3.45
CA THR A 75 6.82 -4.02 4.41
C THR A 75 7.62 -4.37 5.66
N ARG A 76 8.11 -3.36 6.39
CA ARG A 76 8.85 -3.48 7.66
C ARG A 76 10.02 -4.46 7.60
N ILE A 77 10.76 -4.39 6.52
CA ILE A 77 11.99 -5.18 6.32
C ILE A 77 13.21 -4.37 6.79
N SER A 78 14.17 -5.01 7.48
CA SER A 78 15.44 -4.37 7.83
C SER A 78 16.37 -4.30 6.62
N LEU A 79 17.31 -3.32 6.63
CA LEU A 79 18.33 -3.17 5.59
C LEU A 79 19.10 -4.48 5.35
N GLU A 80 19.52 -5.15 6.42
CA GLU A 80 20.27 -6.41 6.33
C GLU A 80 19.52 -7.47 5.53
N LYS A 81 18.22 -7.68 5.84
CA LYS A 81 17.36 -8.63 5.12
C LYS A 81 17.10 -8.20 3.68
N ALA A 82 16.94 -6.88 3.45
CA ALA A 82 16.76 -6.35 2.11
C ALA A 82 17.99 -6.59 1.23
N VAL A 83 19.18 -6.31 1.74
CA VAL A 83 20.46 -6.59 1.04
C VAL A 83 20.60 -8.07 0.73
N PHE A 84 20.24 -8.96 1.66
CA PHE A 84 20.28 -10.41 1.41
C PHE A 84 19.38 -10.81 0.23
N VAL A 85 18.16 -10.26 0.17
CA VAL A 85 17.25 -10.52 -0.95
C VAL A 85 17.77 -9.92 -2.26
N GLN A 86 18.30 -8.69 -2.23
CA GLN A 86 18.84 -8.00 -3.41
C GLN A 86 20.08 -8.68 -4.00
N ASN A 87 20.87 -9.40 -3.21
CA ASN A 87 22.00 -10.20 -3.72
C ASN A 87 21.54 -11.31 -4.68
N VAL A 88 20.28 -11.77 -4.58
CA VAL A 88 19.70 -12.82 -5.45
C VAL A 88 18.71 -12.20 -6.45
N CYS A 89 17.95 -11.19 -6.02
CA CYS A 89 16.92 -10.51 -6.80
C CYS A 89 17.30 -9.03 -6.89
N SER A 90 18.28 -8.70 -7.72
CA SER A 90 18.90 -7.36 -7.80
C SER A 90 17.99 -6.26 -8.33
N ASP A 91 16.87 -6.60 -8.90
CA ASP A 91 15.85 -5.69 -9.44
C ASP A 91 14.78 -5.26 -8.42
N PHE A 92 14.88 -5.73 -7.17
CA PHE A 92 14.08 -5.19 -6.07
C PHE A 92 14.67 -3.87 -5.56
N GLU A 93 13.84 -2.87 -5.38
CA GLU A 93 14.21 -1.56 -4.85
C GLU A 93 13.93 -1.50 -3.33
N TYR A 94 14.94 -1.18 -2.53
CA TYR A 94 14.78 -0.95 -1.09
C TYR A 94 14.64 0.52 -0.79
N ASN A 95 13.55 0.89 -0.09
CA ASN A 95 13.38 2.23 0.47
C ASN A 95 13.71 2.18 1.96
N GLU A 96 14.80 2.86 2.35
CA GLU A 96 15.32 2.85 3.71
C GLU A 96 14.37 3.58 4.68
N ILE A 97 13.77 4.69 4.27
CA ILE A 97 12.85 5.49 5.10
C ILE A 97 11.57 4.70 5.39
N ALA A 98 10.98 4.12 4.35
CA ALA A 98 9.78 3.29 4.45
C ALA A 98 10.03 1.90 5.05
N ARG A 99 11.30 1.45 5.08
CA ARG A 99 11.66 0.06 5.40
C ARG A 99 10.88 -0.94 4.55
N THR A 100 10.77 -0.67 3.25
CA THR A 100 10.06 -1.50 2.29
C THR A 100 11.01 -2.02 1.21
N LEU A 101 10.74 -3.21 0.72
CA LEU A 101 11.40 -3.79 -0.44
C LEU A 101 10.33 -4.07 -1.50
N ALA A 102 10.44 -3.46 -2.66
CA ALA A 102 9.44 -3.50 -3.70
C ALA A 102 10.01 -3.93 -5.05
N TRP A 103 9.20 -4.64 -5.80
CA TRP A 103 9.45 -4.94 -7.20
C TRP A 103 8.17 -4.70 -7.99
N VAL A 104 8.29 -4.00 -9.11
CA VAL A 104 7.19 -3.78 -10.06
C VAL A 104 7.70 -4.05 -11.47
N LYS A 105 6.91 -4.79 -12.25
CA LYS A 105 7.24 -5.11 -13.64
C LYS A 105 7.18 -3.88 -14.53
N GLU A 106 6.18 -3.04 -14.31
CA GLU A 106 5.99 -1.77 -15.02
C GLU A 106 5.57 -0.69 -14.03
N LYS A 107 6.28 0.45 -14.04
CA LYS A 107 5.91 1.58 -13.17
C LYS A 107 4.55 2.17 -13.60
N PRO A 108 3.72 2.62 -12.65
CA PRO A 108 2.40 3.18 -12.95
C PRO A 108 2.53 4.38 -13.90
N LYS A 109 1.70 4.41 -14.94
CA LYS A 109 1.61 5.57 -15.84
C LYS A 109 0.81 6.66 -15.13
N SER A 110 1.33 7.89 -15.12
CA SER A 110 0.56 9.04 -14.61
C SER A 110 -0.57 9.36 -15.60
N ILE A 111 -1.81 9.14 -15.16
CA ILE A 111 -3.03 9.46 -15.92
C ILE A 111 -3.74 10.73 -15.41
N GLY A 112 -3.02 11.55 -14.63
CA GLY A 112 -3.55 12.77 -14.04
C GLY A 112 -4.18 12.59 -12.65
N ALA A 113 -4.82 11.46 -12.36
CA ALA A 113 -5.36 11.13 -11.04
C ALA A 113 -4.27 10.54 -10.13
N TYR A 114 -4.36 10.79 -8.82
CA TYR A 114 -3.37 10.35 -7.83
C TYR A 114 -3.93 10.27 -6.42
N ILE A 115 -3.17 9.64 -5.54
CA ILE A 115 -3.34 9.69 -4.08
C ILE A 115 -2.39 10.74 -3.52
N ALA A 116 -2.90 11.68 -2.68
CA ALA A 116 -2.05 12.59 -1.92
C ALA A 116 -1.59 11.93 -0.62
N ILE A 117 -0.30 11.89 -0.36
CA ILE A 117 0.28 11.49 0.92
C ILE A 117 0.71 12.77 1.65
N VAL A 118 -0.08 13.15 2.65
CA VAL A 118 0.10 14.39 3.41
C VAL A 118 0.73 14.05 4.77
N CYS A 119 1.92 14.58 5.05
CA CYS A 119 2.68 14.25 6.26
C CYS A 119 2.93 15.50 7.12
N ALA A 120 2.61 15.40 8.41
CA ALA A 120 2.72 16.52 9.34
C ALA A 120 4.16 16.94 9.58
N GLY A 121 5.04 16.04 9.99
CA GLY A 121 6.41 16.35 10.33
C GLY A 121 7.42 15.36 9.75
N THR A 122 8.68 15.77 9.72
CA THR A 122 9.79 14.91 9.21
C THR A 122 9.97 13.64 10.02
N SER A 123 9.57 13.63 11.29
CA SER A 123 9.60 12.43 12.13
C SER A 123 8.56 11.37 11.73
N ASP A 124 7.50 11.77 11.02
CA ASP A 124 6.43 10.90 10.57
C ASP A 124 6.73 10.26 9.20
N LEU A 125 7.84 10.66 8.54
CA LEU A 125 8.17 10.28 7.17
C LEU A 125 8.24 8.77 6.94
N ALA A 126 8.68 8.00 7.92
CA ALA A 126 8.75 6.54 7.77
C ALA A 126 7.38 5.92 7.47
N VAL A 127 6.33 6.40 8.14
CA VAL A 127 4.96 5.94 7.94
C VAL A 127 4.37 6.51 6.64
N ALA A 128 4.66 7.76 6.32
CA ALA A 128 4.23 8.40 5.08
C ALA A 128 4.85 7.74 3.85
N GLU A 129 6.15 7.43 3.89
CA GLU A 129 6.83 6.71 2.80
C GLU A 129 6.37 5.25 2.69
N GLU A 130 6.08 4.55 3.82
CA GLU A 130 5.45 3.23 3.75
C GLU A 130 4.13 3.30 2.96
N ALA A 131 3.32 4.33 3.20
CA ALA A 131 2.07 4.53 2.46
C ALA A 131 2.33 4.85 0.98
N ALA A 132 3.28 5.74 0.69
CA ALA A 132 3.62 6.14 -0.67
C ALA A 132 4.12 4.96 -1.52
N VAL A 133 5.14 4.24 -1.01
CA VAL A 133 5.70 3.07 -1.71
C VAL A 133 4.66 1.96 -1.87
N THR A 134 3.79 1.78 -0.87
CA THR A 134 2.69 0.80 -0.99
C THR A 134 1.77 1.16 -2.14
N ALA A 135 1.27 2.39 -2.21
CA ALA A 135 0.36 2.81 -3.29
C ALA A 135 1.03 2.70 -4.67
N GLU A 136 2.28 3.15 -4.81
CA GLU A 136 3.07 3.04 -6.05
C GLU A 136 3.28 1.58 -6.49
N THR A 137 3.57 0.68 -5.54
CA THR A 137 3.72 -0.76 -5.82
C THR A 137 2.40 -1.40 -6.24
N LEU A 138 1.27 -0.88 -5.76
CA LEU A 138 -0.07 -1.29 -6.18
C LEU A 138 -0.51 -0.68 -7.53
N GLY A 139 0.37 0.10 -8.17
CA GLY A 139 0.13 0.69 -9.49
C GLY A 139 -0.59 2.04 -9.45
N ILE A 140 -0.67 2.69 -8.30
CA ILE A 140 -1.39 3.96 -8.13
C ILE A 140 -0.39 5.13 -8.09
N PRO A 141 -0.57 6.19 -8.90
CA PRO A 141 0.24 7.42 -8.85
C PRO A 141 0.08 8.13 -7.50
N VAL A 142 1.17 8.69 -6.99
CA VAL A 142 1.24 9.35 -5.69
C VAL A 142 1.82 10.75 -5.80
N ARG A 143 1.31 11.69 -4.99
CA ARG A 143 1.92 12.99 -4.71
C ARG A 143 2.30 13.07 -3.23
N ARG A 144 3.57 13.37 -2.97
CA ARG A 144 4.14 13.49 -1.62
C ARG A 144 4.11 14.94 -1.18
N ILE A 145 3.35 15.25 -0.13
CA ILE A 145 3.19 16.58 0.44
C ILE A 145 3.61 16.51 1.90
N TYR A 146 4.87 16.83 2.14
CA TYR A 146 5.54 16.58 3.42
C TYR A 146 5.85 17.85 4.18
N ASP A 147 6.01 17.73 5.51
CA ASP A 147 6.32 18.80 6.44
C ASP A 147 5.27 19.94 6.43
N VAL A 148 4.00 19.54 6.41
CA VAL A 148 2.86 20.48 6.39
C VAL A 148 2.04 20.43 7.69
N GLY A 149 2.72 20.24 8.83
CA GLY A 149 2.10 20.18 10.15
C GLY A 149 1.38 21.46 10.55
N VAL A 150 0.39 21.33 11.44
CA VAL A 150 -0.51 22.42 11.86
C VAL A 150 0.21 23.58 12.55
N ALA A 151 1.40 23.39 13.10
CA ALA A 151 2.23 24.45 13.65
C ALA A 151 2.71 25.46 12.59
N GLY A 152 2.62 25.10 11.31
CA GLY A 152 2.94 25.97 10.18
C GLY A 152 1.88 25.89 9.09
N LEU A 153 0.63 26.28 9.40
CA LEU A 153 -0.54 26.17 8.51
C LEU A 153 -0.33 26.75 7.11
N HIS A 154 0.50 27.78 6.96
CA HIS A 154 0.83 28.36 5.66
C HIS A 154 1.42 27.30 4.70
N ARG A 155 2.25 26.38 5.20
CA ARG A 155 2.81 25.29 4.38
C ARG A 155 1.74 24.32 3.86
N LEU A 156 0.72 24.03 4.68
CA LEU A 156 -0.43 23.23 4.25
C LEU A 156 -1.26 23.99 3.21
N LEU A 157 -1.51 25.29 3.44
CA LEU A 157 -2.33 26.12 2.56
C LEU A 157 -1.65 26.36 1.20
N ASP A 158 -0.34 26.45 1.15
CA ASP A 158 0.44 26.56 -0.09
C ASP A 158 0.30 25.33 -1.00
N ASN A 159 -0.02 24.16 -0.41
CA ASN A 159 -0.20 22.90 -1.12
C ASN A 159 -1.68 22.44 -1.23
N ILE A 160 -2.63 23.29 -0.81
CA ILE A 160 -4.03 22.87 -0.64
C ILE A 160 -4.70 22.46 -1.97
N ASP A 161 -4.37 23.13 -3.06
CA ASP A 161 -4.96 22.84 -4.38
C ASP A 161 -4.49 21.49 -4.92
N GLU A 162 -3.23 21.11 -4.66
CA GLU A 162 -2.71 19.79 -4.99
C GLU A 162 -3.40 18.71 -4.14
N ILE A 163 -3.65 18.96 -2.85
CA ILE A 163 -4.38 18.02 -1.99
C ILE A 163 -5.83 17.87 -2.44
N ARG A 164 -6.50 18.96 -2.78
CA ARG A 164 -7.89 18.97 -3.27
C ARG A 164 -8.09 18.22 -4.58
N SER A 165 -7.06 18.24 -5.43
CA SER A 165 -7.10 17.57 -6.73
C SER A 165 -6.88 16.06 -6.65
N ALA A 166 -6.50 15.53 -5.50
CA ALA A 166 -6.32 14.10 -5.30
C ALA A 166 -7.65 13.35 -5.22
N THR A 167 -7.68 12.09 -5.67
CA THR A 167 -8.85 11.21 -5.52
C THR A 167 -9.13 10.92 -4.05
N VAL A 168 -8.09 10.72 -3.26
CA VAL A 168 -8.14 10.43 -1.82
C VAL A 168 -6.83 10.90 -1.19
N SER A 169 -6.88 11.35 0.06
CA SER A 169 -5.71 11.78 0.82
C SER A 169 -5.40 10.78 1.94
N VAL A 170 -4.14 10.36 2.05
CA VAL A 170 -3.61 9.68 3.24
C VAL A 170 -2.92 10.75 4.08
N CYS A 171 -3.41 10.99 5.30
CA CYS A 171 -2.93 12.06 6.18
C CYS A 171 -2.24 11.46 7.40
N VAL A 172 -0.92 11.65 7.50
CA VAL A 172 -0.04 11.05 8.51
C VAL A 172 0.38 12.09 9.53
N ALA A 173 0.10 11.85 10.81
CA ALA A 173 0.45 12.78 11.89
C ALA A 173 0.65 12.06 13.22
N GLY A 174 1.71 12.46 13.95
CA GLY A 174 1.96 12.12 15.33
C GLY A 174 1.48 13.18 16.33
N MET A 175 2.14 13.28 17.46
CA MET A 175 1.83 14.25 18.54
C MET A 175 0.36 14.17 18.97
N GLU A 176 -0.40 15.27 18.75
CA GLU A 176 -1.83 15.39 19.06
C GLU A 176 -2.74 14.98 17.89
N GLY A 177 -2.18 14.64 16.73
CA GLY A 177 -2.95 14.14 15.58
C GLY A 177 -3.91 15.16 14.96
N ALA A 178 -3.62 16.47 15.02
CA ALA A 178 -4.57 17.53 14.62
C ALA A 178 -4.69 17.71 13.10
N LEU A 179 -3.68 17.36 12.32
CA LEU A 179 -3.63 17.61 10.87
C LEU A 179 -4.84 17.05 10.10
N PRO A 180 -5.31 15.81 10.33
CA PRO A 180 -6.48 15.28 9.62
C PRO A 180 -7.76 16.09 9.86
N SER A 181 -7.97 16.63 11.08
CA SER A 181 -9.13 17.46 11.40
C SER A 181 -9.09 18.80 10.67
N VAL A 182 -7.90 19.43 10.59
CA VAL A 182 -7.71 20.67 9.83
C VAL A 182 -7.93 20.42 8.33
N LEU A 183 -7.30 19.38 7.81
CA LEU A 183 -7.42 19.02 6.41
C LEU A 183 -8.87 18.69 6.02
N GLY A 184 -9.60 17.97 6.87
CA GLY A 184 -11.02 17.63 6.65
C GLY A 184 -11.96 18.81 6.55
N GLY A 185 -11.57 19.97 7.11
CA GLY A 185 -12.28 21.24 6.92
C GLY A 185 -11.93 21.98 5.62
N LEU A 186 -10.94 21.53 4.88
CA LEU A 186 -10.38 22.24 3.72
C LEU A 186 -10.55 21.50 2.39
N VAL A 187 -10.83 20.18 2.41
CA VAL A 187 -10.90 19.34 1.21
C VAL A 187 -12.23 18.62 1.09
N THR A 188 -12.57 18.15 -0.11
CA THR A 188 -13.79 17.40 -0.39
C THR A 188 -13.53 15.89 -0.65
N ASN A 189 -12.27 15.53 -0.90
CA ASN A 189 -11.88 14.15 -1.11
C ASN A 189 -11.78 13.38 0.24
N PRO A 190 -12.03 12.06 0.26
CA PRO A 190 -11.93 11.26 1.47
C PRO A 190 -10.52 11.32 2.07
N ILE A 191 -10.43 11.28 3.40
CA ILE A 191 -9.18 11.28 4.14
C ILE A 191 -9.03 9.96 4.90
N ILE A 192 -7.91 9.27 4.68
CA ILE A 192 -7.47 8.14 5.50
C ILE A 192 -6.40 8.66 6.46
N ALA A 193 -6.76 8.82 7.72
CA ALA A 193 -5.87 9.35 8.75
C ALA A 193 -5.02 8.23 9.37
N VAL A 194 -3.72 8.48 9.49
CA VAL A 194 -2.74 7.57 10.07
C VAL A 194 -2.13 8.23 11.30
N PRO A 195 -2.50 7.82 12.51
CA PRO A 195 -1.79 8.24 13.70
C PRO A 195 -0.40 7.60 13.72
N THR A 196 0.62 8.34 14.12
CA THR A 196 1.96 7.76 14.33
C THR A 196 2.31 7.67 15.81
N SER A 197 3.25 6.77 16.14
CA SER A 197 3.80 6.63 17.49
C SER A 197 4.72 7.80 17.89
N ILE A 198 4.99 8.73 16.96
CA ILE A 198 5.84 9.89 17.15
C ILE A 198 5.23 10.86 18.15
N GLY A 199 5.96 11.15 19.20
CA GLY A 199 5.56 12.05 20.25
C GLY A 199 6.30 11.79 21.57
N TYR A 200 5.95 12.52 22.60
CA TYR A 200 6.54 12.39 23.93
C TYR A 200 5.47 12.61 25.02
N GLY A 201 5.82 12.28 26.28
CA GLY A 201 4.93 12.50 27.44
C GLY A 201 3.58 11.79 27.29
N ALA A 202 2.50 12.55 27.26
CA ALA A 202 1.13 12.03 27.19
C ALA A 202 0.72 11.50 25.80
N ASN A 203 1.63 11.35 24.88
CA ASN A 203 1.37 10.72 23.59
C ASN A 203 1.07 9.21 23.69
N PHE A 204 1.62 8.51 24.68
CA PHE A 204 1.44 7.06 24.89
C PHE A 204 1.65 6.25 23.59
N ASN A 205 2.79 6.45 22.91
CA ASN A 205 3.13 5.76 21.66
C ASN A 205 2.04 5.88 20.56
N GLY A 206 1.49 7.08 20.39
CA GLY A 206 0.51 7.38 19.35
C GLY A 206 -0.95 7.22 19.77
N LEU A 207 -1.24 6.78 21.00
CA LEU A 207 -2.62 6.67 21.46
C LEU A 207 -3.33 8.02 21.49
N SER A 208 -2.63 9.10 21.86
CA SER A 208 -3.17 10.47 21.84
C SER A 208 -3.59 10.86 20.42
N ALA A 209 -2.72 10.64 19.43
CA ALA A 209 -3.03 10.91 18.04
C ALA A 209 -4.21 10.07 17.54
N LEU A 210 -4.23 8.76 17.84
CA LEU A 210 -5.33 7.85 17.48
C LEU A 210 -6.67 8.33 18.04
N LEU A 211 -6.74 8.63 19.33
CA LEU A 211 -7.98 9.08 19.99
C LEU A 211 -8.42 10.44 19.45
N SER A 212 -7.51 11.35 19.19
CA SER A 212 -7.80 12.66 18.59
C SER A 212 -8.43 12.48 17.18
N MET A 213 -7.83 11.65 16.34
CA MET A 213 -8.33 11.38 14.99
C MET A 213 -9.70 10.70 15.00
N LEU A 214 -9.91 9.71 15.90
CA LEU A 214 -11.20 9.01 16.06
C LEU A 214 -12.32 9.94 16.56
N ASN A 215 -11.98 10.98 17.31
CA ASN A 215 -12.92 11.98 17.83
C ASN A 215 -12.99 13.25 16.97
N SER A 216 -12.42 13.23 15.77
CA SER A 216 -12.49 14.38 14.86
C SER A 216 -13.94 14.72 14.51
N CYS A 217 -14.29 16.01 14.60
CA CYS A 217 -15.58 16.50 14.12
C CYS A 217 -15.63 16.73 12.60
N ALA A 218 -14.48 16.63 11.91
CA ALA A 218 -14.42 16.77 10.47
C ALA A 218 -15.01 15.50 9.79
N SER A 219 -16.02 15.71 8.95
CA SER A 219 -16.63 14.63 8.19
C SER A 219 -15.68 14.11 7.10
N GLY A 220 -15.79 12.84 6.73
CA GLY A 220 -14.97 12.24 5.66
C GLY A 220 -13.59 11.73 6.10
N VAL A 221 -13.29 11.73 7.41
CA VAL A 221 -12.06 11.18 8.00
C VAL A 221 -12.31 9.74 8.46
N SER A 222 -11.56 8.80 7.89
CA SER A 222 -11.46 7.41 8.36
C SER A 222 -10.09 7.17 8.97
N VAL A 223 -10.00 6.43 10.06
CA VAL A 223 -8.75 6.26 10.82
C VAL A 223 -8.28 4.82 10.75
N VAL A 224 -6.99 4.61 10.48
CA VAL A 224 -6.34 3.30 10.57
C VAL A 224 -5.56 3.16 11.89
N ASN A 225 -4.95 2.00 12.11
CA ASN A 225 -4.14 1.76 13.30
C ASN A 225 -2.88 2.63 13.34
N ILE A 226 -2.26 2.76 14.52
CA ILE A 226 -0.99 3.49 14.72
C ILE A 226 0.10 2.90 13.83
N ASP A 227 0.90 3.78 13.19
CA ASP A 227 2.01 3.45 12.30
C ASP A 227 1.61 2.55 11.10
N ASN A 228 0.35 2.53 10.70
CA ASN A 228 -0.13 1.66 9.63
C ASN A 228 -0.23 2.40 8.29
N GLY A 229 0.91 2.86 7.77
CA GLY A 229 0.98 3.49 6.44
C GLY A 229 0.51 2.54 5.33
N PHE A 230 0.90 1.26 5.42
CA PHE A 230 0.44 0.23 4.51
C PHE A 230 -1.09 0.13 4.45
N GLY A 231 -1.75 0.00 5.61
CA GLY A 231 -3.21 -0.15 5.65
C GLY A 231 -3.95 1.07 5.11
N ALA A 232 -3.42 2.27 5.35
CA ALA A 232 -3.99 3.50 4.80
C ALA A 232 -3.86 3.54 3.26
N ALA A 233 -2.68 3.25 2.74
CA ALA A 233 -2.45 3.20 1.30
C ALA A 233 -3.30 2.13 0.61
N TYR A 234 -3.47 0.97 1.24
CA TYR A 234 -4.32 -0.10 0.70
C TYR A 234 -5.78 0.35 0.59
N ASN A 235 -6.34 0.98 1.65
CA ASN A 235 -7.69 1.54 1.61
C ASN A 235 -7.81 2.64 0.56
N ALA A 236 -6.85 3.56 0.50
CA ALA A 236 -6.82 4.62 -0.50
C ALA A 236 -6.75 4.06 -1.94
N ALA A 237 -5.96 3.00 -2.16
CA ALA A 237 -5.87 2.33 -3.45
C ALA A 237 -7.19 1.65 -3.86
N LEU A 238 -7.93 1.07 -2.92
CA LEU A 238 -9.28 0.54 -3.20
C LEU A 238 -10.26 1.66 -3.61
N ILE A 239 -10.23 2.80 -2.91
CA ILE A 239 -11.06 3.98 -3.28
C ILE A 239 -10.67 4.48 -4.68
N TYR A 240 -9.36 4.62 -4.95
CA TYR A 240 -8.86 5.04 -6.25
C TYR A 240 -9.36 4.13 -7.38
N LYS A 241 -9.27 2.81 -7.20
CA LYS A 241 -9.77 1.83 -8.17
C LYS A 241 -11.27 1.93 -8.40
N LEU A 242 -12.06 2.07 -7.34
CA LEU A 242 -13.51 2.21 -7.44
C LEU A 242 -13.93 3.44 -8.26
N VAL A 243 -13.12 4.51 -8.26
CA VAL A 243 -13.39 5.74 -9.00
C VAL A 243 -12.93 5.61 -10.46
N HIS A 244 -11.74 5.02 -10.72
CA HIS A 244 -11.08 5.12 -12.02
C HIS A 244 -11.06 3.82 -12.83
N GLU A 245 -11.28 2.64 -12.22
CA GLU A 245 -11.25 1.36 -12.95
C GLU A 245 -12.63 0.88 -13.41
N LYS A 246 -13.74 1.50 -12.94
CA LYS A 246 -15.09 1.18 -13.45
C LYS A 246 -15.28 1.57 -14.92
N GLU A 247 -14.48 2.47 -15.45
CA GLU A 247 -14.55 2.88 -16.87
C GLU A 247 -13.84 1.90 -17.82
N ILE A 248 -13.10 0.90 -17.29
CA ILE A 248 -12.30 -0.04 -18.10
C ILE A 248 -12.96 -1.42 -18.23
N ASN A 249 -13.94 -1.76 -17.40
CA ASN A 249 -14.50 -3.13 -17.27
C ASN A 249 -15.98 -3.30 -17.62
N ASP A 250 -16.50 -2.51 -18.56
CA ASP A 250 -17.84 -2.83 -19.12
C ASP A 250 -17.82 -4.04 -20.10
N ASP A 251 -16.63 -4.65 -20.35
CA ASP A 251 -16.44 -5.72 -21.33
C ASP A 251 -15.98 -7.09 -20.76
N GLU A 252 -15.81 -7.27 -19.44
CA GLU A 252 -15.50 -8.60 -18.89
C GLU A 252 -16.51 -9.01 -17.79
N ASP A 253 -17.41 -9.91 -18.16
CA ASP A 253 -18.42 -10.54 -17.33
C ASP A 253 -17.89 -10.96 -15.94
N ILE A 254 -18.52 -10.41 -14.90
CA ILE A 254 -18.39 -10.88 -13.52
C ILE A 254 -19.09 -12.25 -13.45
N ILE A 255 -18.33 -13.32 -13.56
CA ILE A 255 -18.79 -14.66 -13.19
C ILE A 255 -18.36 -14.90 -11.74
N PHE A 256 -19.34 -14.97 -10.85
CA PHE A 256 -19.21 -15.38 -9.45
C PHE A 256 -18.77 -16.86 -9.33
#